data_962722ba93a4191128362c7b4861b85e
#
_entry.id   962722ba93a4191128362c7b4861b85e
#
_cell.length_a   1.000
_cell.length_b   1.000
_cell.length_c   1.000
_cell.angle_alpha   90.00
_cell.angle_beta   90.00
_cell.angle_gamma   90.00
#
_symmetry.space_group_name_H-M   'P 1'
#
loop_
_entity.id
_entity.type
_entity.pdbx_description
1 polymer ?
#
loop_
_entity_poly.entity_id
_entity_poly.type
_entity_poly.pdbx_seq_one_letter_code
_entity_poly.pdbx_strand_id
1 'polypeptide(L)'
;MPQIESKLNPRGEDFKTNASAMQAVVDDLRARVAQLAQGGGEAACAKHLARGKLLPRERVEYLLDPGTPFLEFSQLAAYEMYDGAAPSAGIITGIGRVSGQECVIVCNDATVKGGTYYPMTVKKHLRAQKIAEQNNLPCIYLVDSGGANLPNQDDVFPDRDHFGRIFYNQANLSAKGIPQIAVVMGSCTAGGAYVPAMSDESIIVKEQGTIFLGGPPLVKAATGEVVSAEDLGGGDVHTRLSGVADHLAQNDPHALALARTIVSNLNRVKPVQGALRESVEPKYAPEELYGVIPVDTRKPFDVREVIARVVDNSEFDEFKARYGTTLVCGFAHIYGMKVGIIANNGILFSESALKGAHFIELCCQRKIPLVFLQNITGFMVGRKYENEGIARNGAKMVTAVATAAVPKFTVIIGGSFGAGNYGMCGRAFSPRFLWMWPNARISVMGGDQAASVLATVKRDGIEGKGGQWSPEEEAAFKQPIKDQYEHQGHPYYASARLWDDGVIDPRDTRMVLGLGLSAAMNKPIEDTKFGVFRM
;
A
#
# COMPACT_ATOMS: atom_id res chain seq x y z
N MET A 1 15.17 22.78 15.94
CA MET A 1 13.69 22.91 15.94
C MET A 1 13.21 22.76 17.37
N PRO A 2 12.08 23.36 17.78
CA PRO A 2 11.52 23.11 19.11
C PRO A 2 11.11 21.64 19.23
N GLN A 3 11.32 21.08 20.43
CA GLN A 3 10.86 19.73 20.74
C GLN A 3 9.41 19.77 21.23
N ILE A 4 8.62 18.77 20.82
CA ILE A 4 7.28 18.57 21.38
C ILE A 4 7.43 18.01 22.79
N GLU A 5 6.80 18.65 23.76
CA GLU A 5 6.67 18.12 25.10
C GLU A 5 5.36 17.35 25.23
N SER A 6 5.47 16.04 25.50
CA SER A 6 4.31 15.16 25.66
C SER A 6 3.53 15.52 26.91
N LYS A 7 2.21 15.57 26.76
CA LYS A 7 1.26 15.75 27.87
C LYS A 7 0.60 14.44 28.28
N LEU A 8 0.96 13.34 27.61
CA LEU A 8 0.47 12.01 27.95
C LEU A 8 0.99 11.57 29.32
N ASN A 9 0.12 10.94 30.07
CA ASN A 9 0.49 10.25 31.31
C ASN A 9 0.45 8.73 31.09
N PRO A 10 1.58 8.08 30.79
CA PRO A 10 1.62 6.63 30.55
C PRO A 10 1.19 5.77 31.74
N ARG A 11 1.11 6.37 32.94
CA ARG A 11 0.65 5.70 34.17
C ARG A 11 -0.85 5.90 34.42
N GLY A 12 -1.52 6.78 33.67
CA GLY A 12 -2.96 7.08 33.80
C GLY A 12 -3.84 5.92 33.31
N GLU A 13 -5.02 5.78 33.89
CA GLU A 13 -5.95 4.71 33.54
C GLU A 13 -6.48 4.82 32.11
N ASP A 14 -6.74 6.03 31.61
CA ASP A 14 -7.16 6.24 30.20
C ASP A 14 -6.08 5.74 29.23
N PHE A 15 -4.80 6.06 29.49
CA PHE A 15 -3.68 5.57 28.68
C PHE A 15 -3.62 4.04 28.68
N LYS A 16 -3.70 3.41 29.84
CA LYS A 16 -3.64 1.94 29.97
C LYS A 16 -4.81 1.26 29.24
N THR A 17 -6.01 1.83 29.37
CA THR A 17 -7.21 1.34 28.68
C THR A 17 -7.04 1.42 27.17
N ASN A 18 -6.58 2.57 26.64
CA ASN A 18 -6.32 2.75 25.22
C ASN A 18 -5.22 1.80 24.72
N ALA A 19 -4.11 1.70 25.47
CA ALA A 19 -3.00 0.83 25.12
C ALA A 19 -3.40 -0.65 25.07
N SER A 20 -4.19 -1.11 26.05
CA SER A 20 -4.69 -2.49 26.07
C SER A 20 -5.61 -2.79 24.88
N ALA A 21 -6.49 -1.87 24.52
CA ALA A 21 -7.38 -2.03 23.38
C ALA A 21 -6.59 -2.03 22.06
N MET A 22 -5.62 -1.13 21.90
CA MET A 22 -4.75 -1.11 20.72
C MET A 22 -3.92 -2.39 20.62
N GLN A 23 -3.36 -2.86 21.74
CA GLN A 23 -2.61 -4.12 21.78
C GLN A 23 -3.45 -5.29 21.25
N ALA A 24 -4.72 -5.38 21.66
CA ALA A 24 -5.61 -6.47 21.24
C ALA A 24 -5.80 -6.48 19.72
N VAL A 25 -6.04 -5.32 19.08
CA VAL A 25 -6.21 -5.26 17.62
C VAL A 25 -4.89 -5.46 16.87
N VAL A 26 -3.75 -5.08 17.46
CA VAL A 26 -2.42 -5.37 16.89
C VAL A 26 -2.10 -6.86 16.96
N ASP A 27 -2.43 -7.52 18.06
CA ASP A 27 -2.21 -8.96 18.23
C ASP A 27 -3.08 -9.76 17.24
N ASP A 28 -4.34 -9.36 17.02
CA ASP A 28 -5.20 -9.94 15.98
C ASP A 28 -4.59 -9.72 14.57
N LEU A 29 -4.12 -8.51 14.26
CA LEU A 29 -3.44 -8.22 12.98
C LEU A 29 -2.24 -9.15 12.76
N ARG A 30 -1.39 -9.28 13.76
CA ARG A 30 -0.18 -10.14 13.69
C ARG A 30 -0.54 -11.60 13.47
N ALA A 31 -1.54 -12.10 14.19
CA ALA A 31 -2.02 -13.48 14.02
C ALA A 31 -2.53 -13.74 12.59
N ARG A 32 -3.29 -12.81 12.02
CA ARG A 32 -3.80 -12.92 10.65
C ARG A 32 -2.69 -12.84 9.60
N VAL A 33 -1.76 -11.89 9.74
CA VAL A 33 -0.60 -11.78 8.84
C VAL A 33 0.26 -13.05 8.91
N ALA A 34 0.51 -13.59 10.10
CA ALA A 34 1.24 -14.84 10.27
C ALA A 34 0.52 -16.04 9.62
N GLN A 35 -0.81 -16.10 9.71
CA GLN A 35 -1.60 -17.12 9.04
C GLN A 35 -1.51 -17.00 7.51
N LEU A 36 -1.67 -15.80 6.96
CA LEU A 36 -1.59 -15.56 5.52
C LEU A 36 -0.19 -15.82 4.95
N ALA A 37 0.85 -15.60 5.76
CA ALA A 37 2.23 -15.88 5.39
C ALA A 37 2.53 -17.37 5.14
N GLN A 38 1.65 -18.27 5.58
CA GLN A 38 1.76 -19.71 5.31
C GLN A 38 1.36 -20.10 3.87
N GLY A 39 0.89 -19.14 3.08
CA GLY A 39 0.53 -19.35 1.67
C GLY A 39 -0.55 -20.41 1.51
N GLY A 40 -0.28 -21.44 0.68
CA GLY A 40 -1.21 -22.54 0.40
C GLY A 40 -1.36 -23.56 1.54
N GLY A 41 -0.69 -23.34 2.68
CA GLY A 41 -0.71 -24.22 3.86
C GLY A 41 0.29 -25.37 3.79
N GLU A 42 0.38 -26.12 4.88
CA GLU A 42 1.41 -27.12 5.11
C GLU A 42 1.56 -28.14 3.97
N ALA A 43 0.45 -28.73 3.53
CA ALA A 43 0.47 -29.75 2.48
C ALA A 43 0.96 -29.23 1.12
N ALA A 44 0.56 -27.99 0.75
CA ALA A 44 1.02 -27.37 -0.48
C ALA A 44 2.50 -26.97 -0.39
N CYS A 45 2.94 -26.46 0.75
CA CYS A 45 4.34 -26.14 1.01
C CYS A 45 5.22 -27.39 0.96
N ALA A 46 4.82 -28.49 1.60
CA ALA A 46 5.54 -29.75 1.57
C ALA A 46 5.67 -30.30 0.13
N LYS A 47 4.61 -30.24 -0.68
CA LYS A 47 4.65 -30.62 -2.09
C LYS A 47 5.57 -29.72 -2.92
N HIS A 48 5.66 -28.44 -2.60
CA HIS A 48 6.53 -27.47 -3.25
C HIS A 48 8.00 -27.77 -2.95
N LEU A 49 8.33 -27.98 -1.66
CA LEU A 49 9.67 -28.34 -1.20
C LEU A 49 10.15 -29.70 -1.77
N ALA A 50 9.26 -30.69 -1.87
CA ALA A 50 9.57 -32.01 -2.45
C ALA A 50 10.03 -31.95 -3.92
N ARG A 51 9.78 -30.82 -4.60
CA ARG A 51 10.28 -30.55 -5.97
C ARG A 51 11.66 -29.90 -6.00
N GLY A 52 12.31 -29.73 -4.85
CA GLY A 52 13.61 -29.06 -4.74
C GLY A 52 13.55 -27.54 -4.85
N LYS A 53 12.39 -26.95 -4.65
CA LYS A 53 12.18 -25.50 -4.73
C LYS A 53 12.24 -24.87 -3.34
N LEU A 54 12.76 -23.65 -3.26
CA LEU A 54 12.60 -22.80 -2.07
C LEU A 54 11.16 -22.32 -1.95
N LEU A 55 10.66 -22.14 -0.73
CA LEU A 55 9.38 -21.47 -0.51
C LEU A 55 9.44 -20.00 -1.00
N PRO A 56 8.31 -19.39 -1.42
CA PRO A 56 8.31 -18.04 -1.95
C PRO A 56 8.94 -17.00 -1.02
N ARG A 57 8.69 -17.09 0.29
CA ARG A 57 9.31 -16.18 1.28
C ARG A 57 10.82 -16.43 1.43
N GLU A 58 11.27 -17.66 1.37
CA GLU A 58 12.69 -17.99 1.34
C GLU A 58 13.37 -17.45 0.07
N ARG A 59 12.70 -17.53 -1.10
CA ARG A 59 13.21 -16.92 -2.33
C ARG A 59 13.45 -15.42 -2.16
N VAL A 60 12.50 -14.71 -1.54
CA VAL A 60 12.66 -13.27 -1.25
C VAL A 60 13.82 -13.03 -0.29
N GLU A 61 13.90 -13.79 0.81
CA GLU A 61 14.96 -13.67 1.80
C GLU A 61 16.35 -13.91 1.22
N TYR A 62 16.53 -14.95 0.40
CA TYR A 62 17.81 -15.23 -0.29
C TYR A 62 18.19 -14.16 -1.32
N LEU A 63 17.21 -13.46 -1.90
CA LEU A 63 17.47 -12.39 -2.86
C LEU A 63 17.97 -11.13 -2.17
N LEU A 64 17.49 -10.84 -0.98
CA LEU A 64 17.80 -9.60 -0.24
C LEU A 64 19.24 -9.58 0.29
N ASP A 65 19.75 -8.37 0.50
CA ASP A 65 21.00 -8.19 1.22
C ASP A 65 20.82 -8.59 2.69
N PRO A 66 21.75 -9.39 3.25
CA PRO A 66 21.61 -9.86 4.63
C PRO A 66 21.42 -8.72 5.64
N GLY A 67 20.47 -8.89 6.55
CA GLY A 67 20.20 -7.93 7.62
C GLY A 67 19.52 -6.63 7.16
N THR A 68 19.08 -6.55 5.91
CA THR A 68 18.32 -5.39 5.44
C THR A 68 16.82 -5.60 5.56
N PRO A 69 16.03 -4.54 5.83
CA PRO A 69 14.60 -4.66 5.95
C PRO A 69 13.93 -4.92 4.59
N PHE A 70 12.81 -5.63 4.63
CA PHE A 70 11.89 -5.80 3.51
C PHE A 70 10.59 -5.06 3.81
N LEU A 71 10.30 -4.01 3.07
CA LEU A 71 9.03 -3.28 3.15
C LEU A 71 7.98 -4.05 2.34
N GLU A 72 7.44 -5.12 2.92
CA GLU A 72 6.34 -5.88 2.32
C GLU A 72 5.06 -5.04 2.36
N PHE A 73 4.33 -4.98 1.25
CA PHE A 73 3.07 -4.26 1.17
C PHE A 73 1.92 -5.15 0.71
N SER A 74 0.71 -4.76 1.11
CA SER A 74 -0.55 -5.44 0.75
C SER A 74 -0.60 -6.91 1.21
N GLN A 75 -0.13 -7.20 2.43
CA GLN A 75 -0.13 -8.56 3.01
C GLN A 75 -1.54 -9.13 3.16
N LEU A 76 -2.55 -8.29 3.43
CA LEU A 76 -3.96 -8.67 3.58
C LEU A 76 -4.73 -8.68 2.24
N ALA A 77 -4.07 -8.51 1.09
CA ALA A 77 -4.75 -8.53 -0.20
C ALA A 77 -5.55 -9.82 -0.39
N ALA A 78 -6.79 -9.69 -0.86
CA ALA A 78 -7.77 -10.77 -1.03
C ALA A 78 -8.21 -11.47 0.27
N TYR A 79 -7.93 -10.88 1.45
CA TYR A 79 -8.38 -11.44 2.73
C TYR A 79 -9.92 -11.61 2.73
N GLU A 80 -10.40 -12.81 3.10
CA GLU A 80 -11.83 -13.20 3.06
C GLU A 80 -12.51 -13.04 1.68
N MET A 81 -11.74 -12.94 0.60
CA MET A 81 -12.27 -12.99 -0.76
C MET A 81 -12.01 -14.37 -1.38
N TYR A 82 -12.80 -14.72 -2.39
CA TYR A 82 -12.66 -16.01 -3.11
C TYR A 82 -12.72 -17.24 -2.18
N ASP A 83 -13.59 -17.20 -1.17
CA ASP A 83 -13.70 -18.26 -0.14
C ASP A 83 -12.36 -18.60 0.54
N GLY A 84 -11.49 -17.60 0.70
CA GLY A 84 -10.17 -17.74 1.29
C GLY A 84 -9.13 -18.44 0.39
N ALA A 85 -9.44 -18.67 -0.89
CA ALA A 85 -8.60 -19.45 -1.79
C ALA A 85 -7.28 -18.77 -2.21
N ALA A 86 -7.16 -17.45 -2.02
CA ALA A 86 -6.02 -16.65 -2.46
C ALA A 86 -5.40 -15.80 -1.32
N PRO A 87 -4.81 -16.42 -0.27
CA PRO A 87 -4.14 -15.68 0.79
C PRO A 87 -3.05 -14.76 0.22
N SER A 88 -2.98 -13.53 0.73
CA SER A 88 -2.10 -12.46 0.22
C SER A 88 -2.20 -12.25 -1.30
N ALA A 89 -3.36 -12.57 -1.88
CA ALA A 89 -3.60 -12.60 -3.33
C ALA A 89 -2.65 -13.53 -4.11
N GLY A 90 -2.05 -14.54 -3.47
CA GLY A 90 -1.13 -15.50 -4.10
C GLY A 90 0.18 -14.89 -4.62
N ILE A 91 0.56 -13.71 -4.12
CA ILE A 91 1.77 -13.01 -4.56
C ILE A 91 2.37 -12.17 -3.43
N ILE A 92 3.69 -12.21 -3.28
CA ILE A 92 4.44 -11.38 -2.33
C ILE A 92 4.98 -10.17 -3.07
N THR A 93 4.75 -8.98 -2.53
CA THR A 93 5.23 -7.72 -3.09
C THR A 93 5.87 -6.85 -2.02
N GLY A 94 6.98 -6.23 -2.34
CA GLY A 94 7.67 -5.34 -1.40
C GLY A 94 8.84 -4.62 -2.03
N ILE A 95 9.47 -3.76 -1.22
CA ILE A 95 10.75 -3.13 -1.56
C ILE A 95 11.82 -3.71 -0.64
N GLY A 96 12.92 -4.15 -1.22
CA GLY A 96 14.08 -4.63 -0.49
C GLY A 96 15.38 -4.23 -1.15
N ARG A 97 16.48 -4.37 -0.44
CA ARG A 97 17.81 -4.09 -0.97
C ARG A 97 18.41 -5.34 -1.57
N VAL A 98 18.84 -5.24 -2.82
CA VAL A 98 19.50 -6.32 -3.57
C VAL A 98 20.82 -5.75 -4.12
N SER A 99 21.94 -6.31 -3.74
CA SER A 99 23.28 -5.82 -4.13
C SER A 99 23.44 -4.30 -3.98
N GLY A 100 22.97 -3.76 -2.83
CA GLY A 100 23.03 -2.34 -2.51
C GLY A 100 21.96 -1.46 -3.13
N GLN A 101 21.13 -1.98 -4.06
CA GLN A 101 20.07 -1.23 -4.75
C GLN A 101 18.69 -1.55 -4.15
N GLU A 102 17.86 -0.51 -3.93
CA GLU A 102 16.45 -0.71 -3.59
C GLU A 102 15.69 -1.16 -4.84
N CYS A 103 15.04 -2.31 -4.75
CA CYS A 103 14.27 -2.93 -5.84
C CYS A 103 12.86 -3.25 -5.39
N VAL A 104 11.90 -3.15 -6.30
CA VAL A 104 10.56 -3.75 -6.13
C VAL A 104 10.65 -5.23 -6.47
N ILE A 105 10.20 -6.06 -5.55
CA ILE A 105 10.18 -7.51 -5.70
C ILE A 105 8.73 -7.95 -5.85
N VAL A 106 8.46 -8.77 -6.86
CA VAL A 106 7.16 -9.38 -7.15
C VAL A 106 7.39 -10.89 -7.23
N CYS A 107 6.97 -11.64 -6.22
CA CYS A 107 7.19 -13.08 -6.14
C CYS A 107 5.86 -13.84 -6.15
N ASN A 108 5.64 -14.67 -7.16
CA ASN A 108 4.49 -15.57 -7.19
C ASN A 108 4.56 -16.59 -6.07
N ASP A 109 3.43 -16.85 -5.42
CA ASP A 109 3.29 -17.95 -4.48
C ASP A 109 2.63 -19.16 -5.16
N ALA A 110 3.44 -20.06 -5.69
CA ALA A 110 2.94 -21.28 -6.35
C ALA A 110 2.31 -22.29 -5.38
N THR A 111 2.47 -22.13 -4.06
CA THR A 111 1.73 -22.92 -3.07
C THR A 111 0.26 -22.55 -3.03
N VAL A 112 -0.09 -21.32 -3.44
CA VAL A 112 -1.45 -20.81 -3.56
C VAL A 112 -1.97 -21.07 -4.97
N LYS A 113 -2.78 -22.11 -5.13
CA LYS A 113 -3.42 -22.46 -6.43
C LYS A 113 -2.45 -22.47 -7.63
N GLY A 114 -1.21 -22.91 -7.42
CA GLY A 114 -0.20 -22.97 -8.48
C GLY A 114 0.28 -21.62 -8.99
N GLY A 115 0.18 -20.57 -8.20
CA GLY A 115 0.53 -19.20 -8.59
C GLY A 115 -0.43 -18.57 -9.60
N THR A 116 -1.67 -19.05 -9.66
CA THR A 116 -2.70 -18.54 -10.58
C THR A 116 -3.12 -17.11 -10.21
N TYR A 117 -3.31 -16.28 -11.22
CA TYR A 117 -3.73 -14.88 -11.04
C TYR A 117 -5.24 -14.76 -10.90
N TYR A 118 -5.70 -14.39 -9.71
CA TYR A 118 -7.04 -13.87 -9.42
C TYR A 118 -7.11 -12.38 -9.73
N PRO A 119 -8.31 -11.75 -9.76
CA PRO A 119 -8.43 -10.30 -9.98
C PRO A 119 -7.59 -9.48 -9.00
N MET A 120 -7.58 -9.87 -7.72
CA MET A 120 -6.76 -9.18 -6.70
C MET A 120 -5.26 -9.43 -6.85
N THR A 121 -4.84 -10.57 -7.39
CA THR A 121 -3.43 -10.84 -7.74
C THR A 121 -2.95 -9.84 -8.79
N VAL A 122 -3.75 -9.65 -9.84
CA VAL A 122 -3.46 -8.66 -10.90
C VAL A 122 -3.35 -7.26 -10.30
N LYS A 123 -4.35 -6.85 -9.51
CA LYS A 123 -4.37 -5.52 -8.89
C LYS A 123 -3.16 -5.27 -8.00
N LYS A 124 -2.71 -6.28 -7.25
CA LYS A 124 -1.51 -6.21 -6.40
C LYS A 124 -0.23 -6.10 -7.24
N HIS A 125 -0.11 -6.86 -8.32
CA HIS A 125 1.01 -6.78 -9.26
C HIS A 125 1.09 -5.39 -9.90
N LEU A 126 -0.04 -4.87 -10.42
CA LEU A 126 -0.12 -3.51 -10.98
C LEU A 126 0.28 -2.44 -9.96
N ARG A 127 -0.12 -2.62 -8.68
CA ARG A 127 0.30 -1.70 -7.61
C ARG A 127 1.82 -1.73 -7.40
N ALA A 128 2.44 -2.91 -7.42
CA ALA A 128 3.89 -3.04 -7.31
C ALA A 128 4.61 -2.32 -8.45
N GLN A 129 4.17 -2.51 -9.70
CA GLN A 129 4.71 -1.80 -10.87
C GLN A 129 4.51 -0.27 -10.74
N LYS A 130 3.36 0.17 -10.21
CA LYS A 130 3.11 1.60 -9.97
C LYS A 130 4.06 2.19 -8.93
N ILE A 131 4.35 1.44 -7.86
CA ILE A 131 5.34 1.84 -6.86
C ILE A 131 6.74 1.94 -7.50
N ALA A 132 7.12 0.98 -8.34
CA ALA A 132 8.37 1.02 -9.07
C ALA A 132 8.48 2.27 -9.96
N GLU A 133 7.45 2.56 -10.74
CA GLU A 133 7.39 3.75 -11.60
C GLU A 133 7.51 5.06 -10.81
N GLN A 134 6.73 5.17 -9.75
CA GLN A 134 6.69 6.38 -8.92
C GLN A 134 8.00 6.68 -8.22
N ASN A 135 8.76 5.63 -7.88
CA ASN A 135 10.01 5.74 -7.13
C ASN A 135 11.26 5.41 -7.95
N ASN A 136 11.13 5.16 -9.25
CA ASN A 136 12.24 4.81 -10.15
C ASN A 136 13.06 3.61 -9.63
N LEU A 137 12.38 2.52 -9.25
CA LEU A 137 12.98 1.32 -8.69
C LEU A 137 13.01 0.18 -9.71
N PRO A 138 14.14 -0.55 -9.86
CA PRO A 138 14.17 -1.79 -10.65
C PRO A 138 13.11 -2.79 -10.16
N CYS A 139 12.50 -3.54 -11.08
CA CYS A 139 11.58 -4.62 -10.77
C CYS A 139 12.27 -5.97 -10.90
N ILE A 140 12.10 -6.84 -9.92
CA ILE A 140 12.54 -8.23 -9.96
C ILE A 140 11.29 -9.12 -9.81
N TYR A 141 11.01 -9.90 -10.85
CA TYR A 141 9.88 -10.83 -10.91
C TYR A 141 10.39 -12.25 -10.65
N LEU A 142 10.02 -12.85 -9.52
CA LEU A 142 10.28 -14.25 -9.22
C LEU A 142 9.06 -15.06 -9.69
N VAL A 143 9.16 -15.62 -10.88
CA VAL A 143 8.01 -16.16 -11.62
C VAL A 143 7.83 -17.64 -11.36
N ASP A 144 6.66 -18.02 -10.87
CA ASP A 144 6.21 -19.41 -10.70
C ASP A 144 4.66 -19.41 -10.76
N SER A 145 4.10 -19.31 -11.97
CA SER A 145 2.67 -19.03 -12.17
C SER A 145 2.04 -19.89 -13.26
N GLY A 146 0.87 -20.41 -12.95
CA GLY A 146 0.00 -21.09 -13.91
C GLY A 146 -0.78 -20.19 -14.85
N GLY A 147 -0.59 -18.86 -14.80
CA GLY A 147 -1.33 -17.89 -15.62
C GLY A 147 -2.63 -17.40 -14.99
N ALA A 148 -3.58 -16.93 -15.80
CA ALA A 148 -4.85 -16.38 -15.33
C ALA A 148 -5.77 -17.46 -14.73
N ASN A 149 -6.53 -17.10 -13.69
CA ASN A 149 -7.59 -17.93 -13.14
C ASN A 149 -8.76 -18.02 -14.14
N LEU A 150 -8.93 -19.15 -14.79
CA LEU A 150 -9.92 -19.33 -15.85
C LEU A 150 -11.38 -19.15 -15.41
N PRO A 151 -11.80 -19.61 -14.20
CA PRO A 151 -13.16 -19.34 -13.73
C PRO A 151 -13.51 -17.86 -13.56
N ASN A 152 -12.50 -16.99 -13.33
CA ASN A 152 -12.67 -15.55 -13.19
C ASN A 152 -12.07 -14.79 -14.40
N GLN A 153 -12.06 -15.38 -15.60
CA GLN A 153 -11.37 -14.81 -16.75
C GLN A 153 -11.94 -13.45 -17.20
N ASP A 154 -13.23 -13.24 -17.03
CA ASP A 154 -13.95 -12.00 -17.32
C ASP A 154 -13.47 -10.84 -16.43
N ASP A 155 -13.16 -11.11 -15.17
CA ASP A 155 -12.61 -10.13 -14.22
C ASP A 155 -11.07 -10.01 -14.25
N VAL A 156 -10.37 -10.86 -15.02
CA VAL A 156 -8.90 -10.87 -15.09
C VAL A 156 -8.39 -10.36 -16.43
N PHE A 157 -9.05 -10.65 -17.53
CA PHE A 157 -8.48 -10.49 -18.87
C PHE A 157 -8.88 -9.21 -19.62
N PRO A 158 -10.20 -8.89 -19.82
CA PRO A 158 -10.60 -7.97 -20.88
C PRO A 158 -10.45 -6.49 -20.55
N ASP A 159 -10.45 -6.11 -19.26
CA ASP A 159 -10.46 -4.71 -18.88
C ASP A 159 -9.06 -4.06 -18.96
N ARG A 160 -9.06 -2.73 -19.06
CA ARG A 160 -7.87 -1.90 -19.20
C ARG A 160 -6.84 -2.11 -18.10
N ASP A 161 -7.25 -2.09 -16.83
CA ASP A 161 -6.36 -2.14 -15.67
C ASP A 161 -6.35 -3.55 -15.06
N HIS A 162 -6.18 -4.56 -15.92
CA HIS A 162 -6.11 -5.98 -15.60
C HIS A 162 -4.86 -6.65 -16.19
N PHE A 163 -4.92 -7.95 -16.47
CA PHE A 163 -3.76 -8.79 -16.77
C PHE A 163 -2.87 -8.22 -17.89
N GLY A 164 -3.46 -7.76 -18.99
CA GLY A 164 -2.73 -7.15 -20.10
C GLY A 164 -1.97 -5.87 -19.71
N ARG A 165 -2.45 -5.16 -18.68
CA ARG A 165 -1.79 -3.95 -18.20
C ARG A 165 -0.43 -4.23 -17.54
N ILE A 166 -0.20 -5.43 -17.01
CA ILE A 166 1.09 -5.86 -16.47
C ILE A 166 2.17 -5.73 -17.55
N PHE A 167 1.92 -6.23 -18.74
CA PHE A 167 2.87 -6.22 -19.86
C PHE A 167 3.06 -4.83 -20.44
N TYR A 168 1.96 -4.09 -20.59
CA TYR A 168 2.01 -2.69 -21.00
C TYR A 168 2.88 -1.86 -20.04
N ASN A 169 2.71 -2.02 -18.74
CA ASN A 169 3.51 -1.34 -17.74
C ASN A 169 4.97 -1.76 -17.81
N GLN A 170 5.26 -3.06 -17.93
CA GLN A 170 6.60 -3.59 -18.01
C GLN A 170 7.39 -2.98 -19.18
N ALA A 171 6.80 -2.96 -20.38
CA ALA A 171 7.41 -2.33 -21.54
C ALA A 171 7.67 -0.83 -21.33
N ASN A 172 6.71 -0.11 -20.75
CA ASN A 172 6.85 1.32 -20.49
C ASN A 172 7.83 1.64 -19.35
N LEU A 173 7.96 0.77 -18.36
CA LEU A 173 8.97 0.90 -17.31
C LEU A 173 10.37 0.76 -17.89
N SER A 174 10.61 -0.29 -18.69
CA SER A 174 11.87 -0.47 -19.42
C SER A 174 12.19 0.74 -20.31
N ALA A 175 11.22 1.23 -21.09
CA ALA A 175 11.39 2.43 -21.93
C ALA A 175 11.74 3.70 -21.14
N LYS A 176 11.38 3.77 -19.85
CA LYS A 176 11.76 4.84 -18.92
C LYS A 176 13.10 4.61 -18.23
N GLY A 177 13.84 3.57 -18.59
CA GLY A 177 15.11 3.21 -17.97
C GLY A 177 14.94 2.61 -16.56
N ILE A 178 13.78 2.05 -16.25
CA ILE A 178 13.52 1.30 -15.00
C ILE A 178 13.73 -0.18 -15.31
N PRO A 179 14.81 -0.81 -14.83
CA PRO A 179 15.17 -2.17 -15.17
C PRO A 179 14.10 -3.20 -14.78
N GLN A 180 13.88 -4.15 -15.69
CA GLN A 180 12.93 -5.24 -15.54
C GLN A 180 13.69 -6.56 -15.59
N ILE A 181 13.72 -7.32 -14.48
CA ILE A 181 14.50 -8.56 -14.35
C ILE A 181 13.52 -9.69 -14.00
N ALA A 182 13.51 -10.77 -14.76
CA ALA A 182 12.71 -11.94 -14.47
C ALA A 182 13.56 -13.14 -14.09
N VAL A 183 13.09 -13.90 -13.10
CA VAL A 183 13.68 -15.16 -12.65
C VAL A 183 12.60 -16.22 -12.72
N VAL A 184 12.68 -17.11 -13.70
CA VAL A 184 11.69 -18.17 -13.94
C VAL A 184 12.07 -19.38 -13.11
N MET A 185 11.38 -19.57 -11.99
CA MET A 185 11.66 -20.59 -10.97
C MET A 185 10.59 -21.70 -10.95
N GLY A 186 9.75 -21.71 -11.96
CA GLY A 186 8.68 -22.68 -12.11
C GLY A 186 7.90 -22.46 -13.39
N SER A 187 6.62 -22.82 -13.38
CA SER A 187 5.76 -22.67 -14.54
C SER A 187 5.59 -21.18 -14.93
N CYS A 188 5.65 -20.92 -16.22
CA CYS A 188 5.35 -19.62 -16.80
C CYS A 188 4.58 -19.82 -18.10
N THR A 189 3.23 -19.85 -17.98
CA THR A 189 2.35 -20.33 -19.04
C THR A 189 1.42 -19.25 -19.55
N ALA A 190 1.05 -19.35 -20.82
CA ALA A 190 0.12 -18.48 -21.51
C ALA A 190 0.56 -17.00 -21.46
N GLY A 191 -0.35 -16.08 -21.10
CA GLY A 191 -0.01 -14.66 -20.97
C GLY A 191 1.15 -14.39 -20.01
N GLY A 192 1.31 -15.21 -18.96
CA GLY A 192 2.43 -15.09 -18.01
C GLY A 192 3.81 -15.24 -18.67
N ALA A 193 3.92 -15.94 -19.80
CA ALA A 193 5.16 -16.10 -20.55
C ALA A 193 5.77 -14.76 -21.03
N TYR A 194 4.94 -13.72 -21.14
CA TYR A 194 5.43 -12.39 -21.51
C TYR A 194 6.21 -11.69 -20.38
N VAL A 195 6.03 -12.06 -19.12
CA VAL A 195 6.82 -11.47 -18.01
C VAL A 195 8.31 -11.66 -18.25
N PRO A 196 8.86 -12.90 -18.41
CA PRO A 196 10.27 -13.06 -18.74
C PRO A 196 10.62 -12.62 -20.16
N ALA A 197 9.76 -12.85 -21.15
CA ALA A 197 10.05 -12.52 -22.54
C ALA A 197 10.13 -11.01 -22.83
N MET A 198 9.56 -10.17 -21.97
CA MET A 198 9.60 -8.70 -22.07
C MET A 198 10.47 -8.06 -20.99
N SER A 199 11.16 -8.84 -20.18
CA SER A 199 12.15 -8.33 -19.23
C SER A 199 13.45 -7.92 -19.95
N ASP A 200 14.20 -6.98 -19.37
CA ASP A 200 15.48 -6.54 -19.93
C ASP A 200 16.52 -7.64 -19.82
N GLU A 201 16.49 -8.42 -18.74
CA GLU A 201 17.25 -9.65 -18.56
C GLU A 201 16.40 -10.72 -17.87
N SER A 202 16.59 -11.99 -18.26
CA SER A 202 15.85 -13.11 -17.71
C SER A 202 16.73 -14.32 -17.38
N ILE A 203 16.38 -14.99 -16.30
CA ILE A 203 17.02 -16.17 -15.77
C ILE A 203 15.99 -17.28 -15.75
N ILE A 204 16.37 -18.51 -16.11
CA ILE A 204 15.52 -19.69 -15.98
C ILE A 204 16.23 -20.79 -15.21
N VAL A 205 15.51 -21.45 -14.29
CA VAL A 205 16.04 -22.59 -13.52
C VAL A 205 15.87 -23.86 -14.32
N LYS A 206 16.99 -24.58 -14.52
CA LYS A 206 17.06 -25.86 -15.22
C LYS A 206 16.09 -26.88 -14.62
N GLU A 207 15.34 -27.59 -15.46
CA GLU A 207 14.43 -28.70 -15.08
C GLU A 207 13.29 -28.28 -14.12
N GLN A 208 13.16 -26.98 -13.81
CA GLN A 208 12.07 -26.41 -12.98
C GLN A 208 11.32 -25.31 -13.70
N GLY A 209 12.05 -24.38 -14.30
CA GLY A 209 11.49 -23.26 -15.05
C GLY A 209 11.01 -23.69 -16.43
N THR A 210 9.81 -23.25 -16.82
CA THR A 210 9.29 -23.45 -18.17
C THR A 210 8.61 -22.19 -18.67
N ILE A 211 8.81 -21.84 -19.94
CA ILE A 211 8.18 -20.69 -20.59
C ILE A 211 7.53 -21.19 -21.87
N PHE A 212 6.21 -21.08 -21.98
CA PHE A 212 5.51 -21.37 -23.24
C PHE A 212 4.15 -20.67 -23.30
N LEU A 213 3.73 -20.26 -24.51
CA LEU A 213 2.40 -19.68 -24.72
C LEU A 213 1.31 -20.77 -24.65
N GLY A 214 1.62 -21.97 -25.12
CA GLY A 214 0.74 -23.13 -25.03
C GLY A 214 1.50 -24.31 -24.43
N GLY A 215 1.06 -24.84 -23.29
CA GLY A 215 1.68 -25.99 -22.65
C GLY A 215 1.48 -27.31 -23.43
N PRO A 216 2.18 -28.41 -23.03
CA PRO A 216 2.11 -29.70 -23.74
C PRO A 216 0.71 -30.21 -24.01
N PRO A 217 -0.30 -30.08 -23.11
CA PRO A 217 -1.67 -30.49 -23.41
C PRO A 217 -2.31 -29.72 -24.56
N LEU A 218 -2.04 -28.41 -24.66
CA LEU A 218 -2.57 -27.56 -25.75
C LEU A 218 -1.88 -27.89 -27.07
N VAL A 219 -0.56 -28.10 -27.06
CA VAL A 219 0.21 -28.54 -28.25
C VAL A 219 -0.35 -29.85 -28.78
N LYS A 220 -0.54 -30.84 -27.91
CA LYS A 220 -1.12 -32.13 -28.29
C LYS A 220 -2.52 -31.98 -28.88
N ALA A 221 -3.37 -31.15 -28.27
CA ALA A 221 -4.73 -30.94 -28.80
C ALA A 221 -4.76 -30.22 -30.15
N ALA A 222 -3.83 -29.28 -30.35
CA ALA A 222 -3.79 -28.44 -31.56
C ALA A 222 -3.08 -29.11 -32.74
N THR A 223 -2.00 -29.86 -32.50
CA THR A 223 -1.10 -30.39 -33.54
C THR A 223 -0.99 -31.92 -33.54
N GLY A 224 -1.44 -32.59 -32.47
CA GLY A 224 -1.21 -34.03 -32.24
C GLY A 224 0.18 -34.36 -31.71
N GLU A 225 1.09 -33.41 -31.61
CA GLU A 225 2.44 -33.62 -31.15
C GLU A 225 2.47 -33.93 -29.64
N VAL A 226 3.25 -34.91 -29.25
CA VAL A 226 3.51 -35.27 -27.85
C VAL A 226 4.91 -34.80 -27.50
N VAL A 227 5.01 -33.80 -26.66
CA VAL A 227 6.26 -33.15 -26.25
C VAL A 227 6.29 -33.00 -24.74
N SER A 228 7.47 -33.14 -24.10
CA SER A 228 7.64 -32.83 -22.68
C SER A 228 7.66 -31.33 -22.44
N ALA A 229 7.38 -30.89 -21.20
CA ALA A 229 7.46 -29.48 -20.86
C ALA A 229 8.90 -28.93 -21.00
N GLU A 230 9.91 -29.75 -20.67
CA GLU A 230 11.33 -29.38 -20.79
C GLU A 230 11.76 -29.24 -22.25
N ASP A 231 11.34 -30.16 -23.13
CA ASP A 231 11.65 -30.10 -24.57
C ASP A 231 10.87 -28.99 -25.29
N LEU A 232 9.69 -28.62 -24.79
CA LEU A 232 8.85 -27.56 -25.37
C LEU A 232 9.36 -26.17 -25.00
N GLY A 233 9.73 -25.96 -23.72
CA GLY A 233 10.05 -24.63 -23.22
C GLY A 233 10.81 -24.63 -21.91
N GLY A 234 11.70 -25.60 -21.70
CA GLY A 234 12.57 -25.65 -20.55
C GLY A 234 13.81 -24.78 -20.68
N GLY A 235 14.65 -24.84 -19.65
CA GLY A 235 15.80 -23.96 -19.51
C GLY A 235 16.84 -24.09 -20.63
N ASP A 236 17.17 -25.31 -21.06
CA ASP A 236 18.13 -25.53 -22.16
C ASP A 236 17.58 -25.00 -23.49
N VAL A 237 16.31 -25.22 -23.75
CA VAL A 237 15.66 -24.71 -24.98
C VAL A 237 15.74 -23.19 -25.05
N HIS A 238 15.39 -22.51 -23.96
CA HIS A 238 15.29 -21.05 -23.98
C HIS A 238 16.62 -20.31 -23.86
N THR A 239 17.64 -20.92 -23.26
CA THR A 239 18.96 -20.30 -23.17
C THR A 239 19.88 -20.63 -24.35
N ARG A 240 19.63 -21.75 -25.07
CA ARG A 240 20.52 -22.20 -26.15
C ARG A 240 19.90 -22.12 -27.54
N LEU A 241 18.60 -22.40 -27.69
CA LEU A 241 17.95 -22.50 -29.00
C LEU A 241 17.11 -21.25 -29.34
N SER A 242 16.20 -20.85 -28.45
CA SER A 242 15.26 -19.77 -28.74
C SER A 242 15.76 -18.38 -28.32
N GLY A 243 16.66 -18.31 -27.34
CA GLY A 243 17.17 -17.04 -26.81
C GLY A 243 16.12 -16.25 -26.02
N VAL A 244 15.05 -16.90 -25.52
CA VAL A 244 14.01 -16.23 -24.69
C VAL A 244 14.53 -15.95 -23.28
N ALA A 245 15.46 -16.76 -22.77
CA ALA A 245 16.12 -16.54 -21.49
C ALA A 245 17.63 -16.36 -21.70
N ASP A 246 18.23 -15.47 -20.90
CA ASP A 246 19.64 -15.09 -21.05
C ASP A 246 20.58 -15.98 -20.22
N HIS A 247 20.09 -16.45 -19.06
CA HIS A 247 20.90 -17.18 -18.09
C HIS A 247 20.23 -18.50 -17.64
N LEU A 248 21.01 -19.58 -17.64
CA LEU A 248 20.59 -20.88 -17.09
C LEU A 248 21.10 -21.06 -15.67
N ALA A 249 20.20 -21.14 -14.71
CA ALA A 249 20.52 -21.45 -13.32
C ALA A 249 20.33 -22.94 -13.01
N GLN A 250 21.14 -23.49 -12.12
CA GLN A 250 21.08 -24.90 -11.73
C GLN A 250 19.96 -25.20 -10.72
N ASN A 251 19.60 -24.20 -9.89
CA ASN A 251 18.58 -24.30 -8.84
C ASN A 251 18.16 -22.88 -8.38
N ASP A 252 17.19 -22.81 -7.45
CA ASP A 252 16.69 -21.55 -6.92
C ASP A 252 17.80 -20.66 -6.32
N PRO A 253 18.69 -21.13 -5.41
CA PRO A 253 19.77 -20.29 -4.88
C PRO A 253 20.71 -19.74 -5.96
N HIS A 254 21.07 -20.53 -6.98
CA HIS A 254 21.91 -20.06 -8.08
C HIS A 254 21.18 -19.00 -8.91
N ALA A 255 19.88 -19.17 -9.17
CA ALA A 255 19.09 -18.17 -9.90
C ALA A 255 19.04 -16.82 -9.17
N LEU A 256 18.88 -16.86 -7.85
CA LEU A 256 18.86 -15.65 -7.01
C LEU A 256 20.25 -14.98 -6.96
N ALA A 257 21.33 -15.76 -6.93
CA ALA A 257 22.70 -15.23 -7.04
C ALA A 257 22.95 -14.54 -8.39
N LEU A 258 22.46 -15.13 -9.50
CA LEU A 258 22.53 -14.50 -10.83
C LEU A 258 21.71 -13.19 -10.86
N ALA A 259 20.52 -13.18 -10.29
CA ALA A 259 19.72 -11.95 -10.20
C ALA A 259 20.43 -10.84 -9.41
N ARG A 260 21.10 -11.18 -8.31
CA ARG A 260 21.91 -10.25 -7.53
C ARG A 260 23.08 -9.71 -8.35
N THR A 261 23.71 -10.56 -9.19
CA THR A 261 24.77 -10.16 -10.12
C THR A 261 24.25 -9.17 -11.18
N ILE A 262 23.09 -9.44 -11.78
CA ILE A 262 22.45 -8.51 -12.73
C ILE A 262 22.20 -7.16 -12.07
N VAL A 263 21.63 -7.15 -10.85
CA VAL A 263 21.39 -5.89 -10.12
C VAL A 263 22.68 -5.14 -9.85
N SER A 264 23.78 -5.81 -9.51
CA SER A 264 25.08 -5.16 -9.28
C SER A 264 25.64 -4.50 -10.55
N ASN A 265 25.25 -4.98 -11.72
CA ASN A 265 25.70 -4.47 -13.03
C ASN A 265 24.82 -3.35 -13.59
N LEU A 266 23.73 -2.95 -12.92
CA LEU A 266 22.82 -1.92 -13.41
C LEU A 266 23.45 -0.52 -13.51
N ASN A 267 24.62 -0.30 -12.93
CA ASN A 267 25.33 0.99 -12.91
C ASN A 267 24.43 2.16 -12.46
N ARG A 268 23.58 1.93 -11.46
CA ARG A 268 22.65 2.93 -10.93
C ARG A 268 23.21 3.55 -9.66
N VAL A 269 23.11 4.87 -9.58
CA VAL A 269 23.47 5.63 -8.39
C VAL A 269 22.20 6.33 -7.87
N LYS A 270 21.90 6.15 -6.60
CA LYS A 270 20.78 6.85 -5.95
C LYS A 270 21.12 8.35 -5.90
N PRO A 271 20.26 9.23 -6.47
CA PRO A 271 20.51 10.66 -6.43
C PRO A 271 20.44 11.18 -4.98
N VAL A 272 21.40 12.03 -4.61
CA VAL A 272 21.32 12.74 -3.33
C VAL A 272 20.35 13.91 -3.49
N GLN A 273 19.30 13.90 -2.71
CA GLN A 273 18.27 14.93 -2.71
C GLN A 273 18.18 15.61 -1.34
N GLY A 274 18.47 16.89 -1.32
CA GLY A 274 18.44 17.70 -0.10
C GLY A 274 19.56 17.38 0.88
N ALA A 275 19.57 18.10 1.99
CA ALA A 275 20.50 17.86 3.09
C ALA A 275 19.97 16.75 4.00
N LEU A 276 20.68 15.66 4.10
CA LEU A 276 20.43 14.64 5.11
C LEU A 276 21.07 15.07 6.44
N ARG A 277 20.40 14.81 7.53
CA ARG A 277 20.94 14.96 8.89
C ARG A 277 21.28 13.59 9.47
N GLU A 278 22.04 13.57 10.53
CA GLU A 278 22.15 12.39 11.38
C GLU A 278 20.77 12.02 11.93
N SER A 279 20.42 10.74 11.86
CA SER A 279 19.16 10.23 12.41
C SER A 279 19.26 10.17 13.92
N VAL A 280 18.27 10.72 14.59
CA VAL A 280 18.14 10.68 16.06
C VAL A 280 16.80 10.04 16.41
N GLU A 281 16.81 9.11 17.37
CA GLU A 281 15.57 8.49 17.82
C GLU A 281 14.61 9.53 18.45
N PRO A 282 13.30 9.32 18.35
CA PRO A 282 12.33 10.13 19.07
C PRO A 282 12.59 10.10 20.59
N LYS A 283 12.29 11.19 21.26
CA LYS A 283 12.41 11.30 22.73
C LYS A 283 11.47 10.35 23.49
N TYR A 284 10.36 9.97 22.85
CA TYR A 284 9.31 9.12 23.43
C TYR A 284 9.28 7.77 22.71
N ALA A 285 9.05 6.71 23.47
CA ALA A 285 9.05 5.35 22.97
C ALA A 285 7.89 5.10 21.98
N PRO A 286 8.12 4.35 20.89
CA PRO A 286 7.06 4.05 19.91
C PRO A 286 5.90 3.21 20.49
N GLU A 287 6.15 2.44 21.55
CA GLU A 287 5.13 1.67 22.28
C GLU A 287 4.05 2.56 22.89
N GLU A 288 4.38 3.80 23.24
CA GLU A 288 3.41 4.75 23.77
C GLU A 288 2.33 5.16 22.75
N LEU A 289 2.56 4.94 21.44
CA LEU A 289 1.54 5.16 20.41
C LEU A 289 0.26 4.37 20.67
N TYR A 290 0.34 3.24 21.35
CA TYR A 290 -0.84 2.45 21.71
C TYR A 290 -1.79 3.18 22.65
N GLY A 291 -1.27 4.02 23.51
CA GLY A 291 -2.08 4.78 24.48
C GLY A 291 -2.56 6.15 23.99
N VAL A 292 -2.10 6.60 22.80
CA VAL A 292 -2.44 7.94 22.26
C VAL A 292 -3.87 8.03 21.79
N ILE A 293 -4.34 7.02 21.04
CA ILE A 293 -5.66 7.05 20.40
C ILE A 293 -6.72 6.53 21.37
N PRO A 294 -7.73 7.34 21.73
CA PRO A 294 -8.81 6.88 22.59
C PRO A 294 -9.64 5.76 21.95
N VAL A 295 -10.06 4.78 22.75
CA VAL A 295 -11.02 3.73 22.33
C VAL A 295 -12.35 4.36 21.90
N ASP A 296 -12.83 5.33 22.66
CA ASP A 296 -13.99 6.14 22.27
C ASP A 296 -13.56 7.18 21.24
N THR A 297 -13.91 6.95 19.98
CA THR A 297 -13.57 7.85 18.86
C THR A 297 -14.15 9.26 18.96
N ARG A 298 -15.08 9.51 19.90
CA ARG A 298 -15.61 10.85 20.20
C ARG A 298 -14.70 11.66 21.10
N LYS A 299 -13.78 11.00 21.83
CA LYS A 299 -12.79 11.68 22.65
C LYS A 299 -11.68 12.26 21.79
N PRO A 300 -11.41 13.58 21.89
CA PRO A 300 -10.29 14.18 21.17
C PRO A 300 -8.96 13.76 21.76
N PHE A 301 -7.92 13.75 20.92
CA PHE A 301 -6.53 13.66 21.34
C PHE A 301 -5.69 14.66 20.55
N ASP A 302 -4.56 15.06 21.08
CA ASP A 302 -3.64 15.95 20.35
C ASP A 302 -2.73 15.13 19.44
N VAL A 303 -2.85 15.35 18.13
CA VAL A 303 -2.05 14.61 17.12
C VAL A 303 -0.55 14.87 17.24
N ARG A 304 -0.13 15.94 17.95
CA ARG A 304 1.29 16.19 18.25
C ARG A 304 1.90 15.06 19.07
N GLU A 305 1.10 14.33 19.87
CA GLU A 305 1.55 13.14 20.59
C GLU A 305 1.98 12.01 19.64
N VAL A 306 1.30 11.85 18.50
CA VAL A 306 1.73 10.92 17.43
C VAL A 306 3.01 11.44 16.78
N ILE A 307 3.03 12.71 16.38
CA ILE A 307 4.20 13.33 15.73
C ILE A 307 5.46 13.16 16.60
N ALA A 308 5.35 13.42 17.91
CA ALA A 308 6.48 13.34 18.84
C ALA A 308 7.12 11.94 18.94
N ARG A 309 6.38 10.87 18.57
CA ARG A 309 6.86 9.47 18.61
C ARG A 309 7.31 8.94 17.26
N VAL A 310 7.23 9.79 16.22
CA VAL A 310 7.60 9.41 14.86
C VAL A 310 8.81 10.20 14.34
N VAL A 311 8.93 11.48 14.73
CA VAL A 311 9.96 12.37 14.17
C VAL A 311 11.26 12.36 14.99
N ASP A 312 12.37 12.63 14.33
CA ASP A 312 13.70 12.70 14.92
C ASP A 312 13.73 13.66 16.12
N ASN A 313 14.28 13.20 17.25
CA ASN A 313 14.42 13.96 18.49
C ASN A 313 13.12 14.64 18.98
N SER A 314 11.96 14.15 18.51
CA SER A 314 10.63 14.77 18.72
C SER A 314 10.58 16.24 18.32
N GLU A 315 11.44 16.67 17.39
CA GLU A 315 11.53 18.04 16.89
C GLU A 315 10.48 18.33 15.82
N PHE A 316 9.74 19.42 16.02
CA PHE A 316 8.69 19.84 15.11
C PHE A 316 8.60 21.36 15.02
N ASP A 317 8.76 21.92 13.83
CA ASP A 317 8.63 23.34 13.56
C ASP A 317 7.22 23.63 13.02
N GLU A 318 6.30 23.95 13.92
CA GLU A 318 4.88 24.09 13.61
C GLU A 318 4.58 25.37 12.85
N PHE A 319 4.01 25.24 11.66
CA PHE A 319 3.58 26.32 10.79
C PHE A 319 2.19 26.83 11.18
N LYS A 320 2.03 28.11 11.36
CA LYS A 320 0.76 28.78 11.72
C LYS A 320 0.07 28.11 12.92
N ALA A 321 0.79 27.86 14.00
CA ALA A 321 0.29 27.17 15.20
C ALA A 321 -0.99 27.78 15.81
N ARG A 322 -1.21 29.08 15.61
CA ARG A 322 -2.37 29.83 16.14
C ARG A 322 -3.54 29.99 15.16
N TYR A 323 -3.40 29.54 13.90
CA TYR A 323 -4.41 29.66 12.86
C TYR A 323 -4.80 28.28 12.33
N GLY A 324 -6.11 28.03 12.14
CA GLY A 324 -6.61 26.74 11.66
C GLY A 324 -6.14 25.57 12.55
N THR A 325 -6.36 25.67 13.86
CA THR A 325 -5.78 24.79 14.89
C THR A 325 -6.24 23.33 14.83
N THR A 326 -7.30 23.05 14.07
CA THR A 326 -7.78 21.69 13.82
C THR A 326 -6.98 20.94 12.74
N LEU A 327 -6.01 21.62 12.12
CA LEU A 327 -5.01 21.04 11.25
C LEU A 327 -3.62 21.45 11.73
N VAL A 328 -2.78 20.49 12.07
CA VAL A 328 -1.39 20.71 12.45
C VAL A 328 -0.51 20.54 11.23
N CYS A 329 0.26 21.58 10.89
CA CYS A 329 1.22 21.56 9.78
C CYS A 329 2.60 21.97 10.30
N GLY A 330 3.67 21.34 9.85
CA GLY A 330 5.01 21.72 10.25
C GLY A 330 6.11 20.90 9.63
N PHE A 331 7.36 21.34 9.80
CA PHE A 331 8.55 20.68 9.31
C PHE A 331 9.17 19.79 10.38
N ALA A 332 9.67 18.64 9.96
CA ALA A 332 10.35 17.68 10.84
C ALA A 332 11.41 16.90 10.04
N HIS A 333 12.05 15.94 10.70
CA HIS A 333 12.90 14.94 10.06
C HIS A 333 12.47 13.54 10.50
N ILE A 334 12.60 12.59 9.59
CA ILE A 334 12.41 11.15 9.85
C ILE A 334 13.62 10.45 9.28
N TYR A 335 14.41 9.75 10.11
CA TYR A 335 15.70 9.17 9.74
C TYR A 335 16.62 10.17 9.02
N GLY A 336 16.70 11.39 9.52
CA GLY A 336 17.50 12.47 8.95
C GLY A 336 16.92 13.12 7.68
N MET A 337 15.87 12.56 7.10
CA MET A 337 15.22 13.08 5.89
C MET A 337 14.18 14.14 6.26
N LYS A 338 14.25 15.32 5.61
CA LYS A 338 13.30 16.40 5.87
C LYS A 338 11.93 16.10 5.29
N VAL A 339 10.88 16.35 6.09
CA VAL A 339 9.48 16.17 5.71
C VAL A 339 8.61 17.35 6.15
N GLY A 340 7.52 17.58 5.41
CA GLY A 340 6.40 18.40 5.84
C GLY A 340 5.29 17.49 6.35
N ILE A 341 4.82 17.69 7.57
CA ILE A 341 3.75 16.90 8.19
C ILE A 341 2.46 17.71 8.15
N ILE A 342 1.37 17.06 7.73
CA ILE A 342 0.00 17.57 7.78
C ILE A 342 -0.84 16.56 8.55
N ALA A 343 -1.37 16.96 9.69
CA ALA A 343 -2.03 16.06 10.62
C ALA A 343 -3.37 16.63 11.10
N ASN A 344 -4.42 15.80 11.11
CA ASN A 344 -5.72 16.21 11.62
C ASN A 344 -5.69 16.30 13.15
N ASN A 345 -6.23 17.39 13.66
CA ASN A 345 -6.45 17.64 15.09
C ASN A 345 -7.92 18.03 15.36
N GLY A 346 -8.82 17.53 14.52
CA GLY A 346 -10.25 17.81 14.55
C GLY A 346 -10.86 17.96 13.15
N ILE A 347 -12.06 18.51 13.09
CA ILE A 347 -12.82 18.76 11.87
C ILE A 347 -12.11 19.82 11.01
N LEU A 348 -12.16 19.71 9.69
CA LEU A 348 -11.61 20.71 8.78
C LEU A 348 -12.58 21.91 8.62
N PHE A 349 -12.10 23.07 9.00
CA PHE A 349 -12.73 24.37 8.74
C PHE A 349 -12.08 25.06 7.54
N SER A 350 -12.67 26.18 7.08
CA SER A 350 -12.11 26.98 5.99
C SER A 350 -10.67 27.41 6.24
N GLU A 351 -10.37 27.91 7.43
CA GLU A 351 -9.02 28.34 7.82
C GLU A 351 -8.03 27.16 7.90
N SER A 352 -8.49 25.97 8.31
CA SER A 352 -7.66 24.76 8.31
C SER A 352 -7.30 24.33 6.89
N ALA A 353 -8.28 24.37 5.97
CA ALA A 353 -8.05 24.08 4.56
C ALA A 353 -7.10 25.07 3.89
N LEU A 354 -7.26 26.36 4.17
CA LEU A 354 -6.37 27.42 3.66
C LEU A 354 -4.94 27.27 4.20
N LYS A 355 -4.79 26.93 5.50
CA LYS A 355 -3.49 26.62 6.11
C LYS A 355 -2.83 25.42 5.42
N GLY A 356 -3.59 24.35 5.21
CA GLY A 356 -3.12 23.14 4.54
C GLY A 356 -2.66 23.41 3.11
N ALA A 357 -3.46 24.13 2.31
CA ALA A 357 -3.11 24.51 0.95
C ALA A 357 -1.79 25.31 0.92
N HIS A 358 -1.68 26.35 1.73
CA HIS A 358 -0.46 27.18 1.80
C HIS A 358 0.77 26.36 2.22
N PHE A 359 0.62 25.45 3.19
CA PHE A 359 1.74 24.61 3.63
C PHE A 359 2.20 23.62 2.56
N ILE A 360 1.24 23.05 1.81
CA ILE A 360 1.55 22.18 0.66
C ILE A 360 2.34 22.95 -0.41
N GLU A 361 1.93 24.17 -0.73
CA GLU A 361 2.63 25.03 -1.70
C GLU A 361 4.08 25.31 -1.25
N LEU A 362 4.30 25.63 0.03
CA LEU A 362 5.64 25.82 0.59
C LEU A 362 6.51 24.56 0.47
N CYS A 363 5.95 23.37 0.79
CA CYS A 363 6.66 22.12 0.65
C CYS A 363 7.00 21.81 -0.81
N CYS A 364 6.07 22.06 -1.73
CA CYS A 364 6.30 21.88 -3.16
C CYS A 364 7.40 22.79 -3.69
N GLN A 365 7.38 24.08 -3.34
CA GLN A 365 8.42 25.05 -3.71
C GLN A 365 9.81 24.62 -3.22
N ARG A 366 9.87 24.03 -2.02
CA ARG A 366 11.11 23.60 -1.35
C ARG A 366 11.48 22.16 -1.66
N LYS A 367 10.71 21.44 -2.48
CA LYS A 367 10.91 20.02 -2.82
C LYS A 367 10.97 19.12 -1.57
N ILE A 368 10.11 19.39 -0.59
CA ILE A 368 10.02 18.64 0.67
C ILE A 368 8.88 17.63 0.57
N PRO A 369 9.13 16.31 0.78
CA PRO A 369 8.09 15.30 0.84
C PRO A 369 7.05 15.59 1.91
N LEU A 370 5.79 15.19 1.65
CA LEU A 370 4.65 15.38 2.54
C LEU A 370 4.25 14.08 3.23
N VAL A 371 4.01 14.15 4.52
CA VAL A 371 3.44 13.08 5.34
C VAL A 371 2.09 13.53 5.89
N PHE A 372 1.04 12.78 5.57
CA PHE A 372 -0.32 13.01 6.05
C PHE A 372 -0.64 12.01 7.16
N LEU A 373 -0.93 12.51 8.37
CA LEU A 373 -1.48 11.73 9.47
C LEU A 373 -2.98 11.98 9.52
N GLN A 374 -3.75 11.01 9.03
CA GLN A 374 -5.16 11.18 8.75
C GLN A 374 -6.01 10.64 9.90
N ASN A 375 -6.77 11.53 10.53
CA ASN A 375 -7.87 11.24 11.44
C ASN A 375 -8.96 12.29 11.22
N ILE A 376 -9.75 12.10 10.17
CA ILE A 376 -10.71 13.10 9.69
C ILE A 376 -12.12 12.56 9.67
N THR A 377 -13.05 13.32 10.26
CA THR A 377 -14.48 13.07 10.22
C THR A 377 -15.18 13.80 9.06
N GLY A 378 -14.53 14.77 8.44
CA GLY A 378 -15.04 15.55 7.32
C GLY A 378 -14.72 17.04 7.40
N PHE A 379 -15.19 17.78 6.40
CA PHE A 379 -15.27 19.24 6.48
C PHE A 379 -16.48 19.64 7.33
N MET A 380 -16.40 20.79 7.99
CA MET A 380 -17.51 21.32 8.77
C MET A 380 -18.70 21.62 7.86
N VAL A 381 -19.88 21.27 8.33
CA VAL A 381 -21.15 21.46 7.61
C VAL A 381 -22.05 22.47 8.32
N GLY A 382 -22.97 23.05 7.60
CA GLY A 382 -23.97 23.95 8.13
C GLY A 382 -24.01 25.30 7.39
N ARG A 383 -25.17 25.96 7.44
CA ARG A 383 -25.48 27.19 6.68
C ARG A 383 -24.40 28.27 6.79
N LYS A 384 -23.86 28.47 8.00
CA LYS A 384 -22.80 29.45 8.23
C LYS A 384 -21.57 29.15 7.40
N TYR A 385 -21.09 27.93 7.45
CA TYR A 385 -19.84 27.50 6.80
C TYR A 385 -19.99 27.43 5.28
N GLU A 386 -21.16 27.00 4.79
CA GLU A 386 -21.46 27.03 3.35
C GLU A 386 -21.47 28.45 2.81
N ASN A 387 -22.13 29.39 3.52
CA ASN A 387 -22.17 30.79 3.13
C ASN A 387 -20.80 31.48 3.22
N GLU A 388 -19.93 31.06 4.12
CA GLU A 388 -18.54 31.53 4.25
C GLU A 388 -17.59 30.86 3.22
N GLY A 389 -18.08 29.94 2.40
CA GLY A 389 -17.34 29.34 1.27
C GLY A 389 -16.46 28.16 1.64
N ILE A 390 -16.89 27.30 2.57
CA ILE A 390 -16.16 26.08 2.96
C ILE A 390 -15.84 25.18 1.75
N ALA A 391 -16.78 25.05 0.79
CA ALA A 391 -16.58 24.28 -0.42
C ALA A 391 -15.42 24.83 -1.27
N ARG A 392 -15.38 26.15 -1.47
CA ARG A 392 -14.29 26.82 -2.20
C ARG A 392 -12.95 26.68 -1.49
N ASN A 393 -12.92 26.91 -0.19
CA ASN A 393 -11.68 26.85 0.61
C ASN A 393 -11.19 25.40 0.78
N GLY A 394 -12.10 24.45 0.95
CA GLY A 394 -11.79 23.02 0.94
C GLY A 394 -11.22 22.56 -0.40
N ALA A 395 -11.81 23.02 -1.52
CA ALA A 395 -11.33 22.71 -2.86
C ALA A 395 -9.90 23.21 -3.11
N LYS A 396 -9.46 24.31 -2.51
CA LYS A 396 -8.06 24.78 -2.60
C LYS A 396 -7.10 23.73 -2.02
N MET A 397 -7.40 23.21 -0.84
CA MET A 397 -6.57 22.16 -0.23
C MET A 397 -6.57 20.88 -1.07
N VAL A 398 -7.74 20.43 -1.53
CA VAL A 398 -7.88 19.25 -2.39
C VAL A 398 -7.09 19.44 -3.70
N THR A 399 -7.14 20.61 -4.32
CA THR A 399 -6.37 20.94 -5.53
C THR A 399 -4.86 20.92 -5.24
N ALA A 400 -4.43 21.53 -4.14
CA ALA A 400 -3.01 21.52 -3.74
C ALA A 400 -2.49 20.09 -3.53
N VAL A 401 -3.25 19.24 -2.83
CA VAL A 401 -2.89 17.81 -2.64
C VAL A 401 -2.82 17.08 -3.97
N ALA A 402 -3.81 17.28 -4.86
CA ALA A 402 -3.89 16.60 -6.14
C ALA A 402 -2.71 16.92 -7.06
N THR A 403 -2.30 18.19 -7.09
CA THR A 403 -1.28 18.69 -8.02
C THR A 403 0.14 18.69 -7.47
N ALA A 404 0.32 18.45 -6.16
CA ALA A 404 1.64 18.35 -5.53
C ALA A 404 2.49 17.26 -6.18
N ALA A 405 3.63 17.62 -6.77
CA ALA A 405 4.58 16.69 -7.40
C ALA A 405 5.58 16.08 -6.40
N VAL A 406 5.70 16.65 -5.20
CA VAL A 406 6.53 16.06 -4.14
C VAL A 406 5.99 14.70 -3.70
N PRO A 407 6.84 13.76 -3.26
CA PRO A 407 6.39 12.49 -2.69
C PRO A 407 5.41 12.71 -1.54
N LYS A 408 4.30 12.00 -1.56
CA LYS A 408 3.24 12.05 -0.55
C LYS A 408 3.10 10.68 0.12
N PHE A 409 2.99 10.67 1.43
CA PHE A 409 2.80 9.47 2.25
C PHE A 409 1.61 9.70 3.17
N THR A 410 0.73 8.72 3.29
CA THR A 410 -0.44 8.82 4.16
C THR A 410 -0.47 7.68 5.16
N VAL A 411 -0.71 8.00 6.42
CA VAL A 411 -1.03 7.04 7.47
C VAL A 411 -2.40 7.39 8.04
N ILE A 412 -3.37 6.50 7.86
CA ILE A 412 -4.69 6.64 8.47
C ILE A 412 -4.60 6.10 9.89
N ILE A 413 -4.54 7.02 10.87
CA ILE A 413 -4.36 6.69 12.28
C ILE A 413 -5.68 6.56 13.05
N GLY A 414 -6.80 6.90 12.39
CA GLY A 414 -8.15 6.85 12.95
C GLY A 414 -9.20 6.91 11.84
N GLY A 415 -10.09 7.88 11.89
CA GLY A 415 -11.14 8.06 10.89
C GLY A 415 -10.63 8.58 9.54
N SER A 416 -11.27 8.13 8.46
CA SER A 416 -11.06 8.64 7.10
C SER A 416 -12.40 8.72 6.38
N PHE A 417 -13.09 9.86 6.52
CA PHE A 417 -14.48 9.99 6.08
C PHE A 417 -14.68 11.13 5.07
N GLY A 418 -15.49 10.83 4.05
CA GLY A 418 -15.98 11.78 3.07
C GLY A 418 -14.88 12.54 2.32
N ALA A 419 -15.17 13.78 1.93
CA ALA A 419 -14.23 14.64 1.20
C ALA A 419 -12.98 15.03 2.03
N GLY A 420 -13.01 14.85 3.35
CA GLY A 420 -11.83 14.96 4.20
C GLY A 420 -10.71 14.00 3.81
N ASN A 421 -11.06 12.79 3.36
CA ASN A 421 -10.11 11.83 2.79
C ASN A 421 -9.33 12.45 1.61
N TYR A 422 -9.99 13.22 0.75
CA TYR A 422 -9.36 13.85 -0.42
C TYR A 422 -8.37 14.94 0.00
N GLY A 423 -8.77 15.83 0.90
CA GLY A 423 -7.89 16.87 1.43
C GLY A 423 -6.69 16.35 2.21
N MET A 424 -6.78 15.12 2.74
CA MET A 424 -5.72 14.46 3.49
C MET A 424 -4.98 13.37 2.69
N CYS A 425 -4.98 13.48 1.37
CA CYS A 425 -4.26 12.59 0.46
C CYS A 425 -4.66 11.11 0.58
N GLY A 426 -5.96 10.82 0.44
CA GLY A 426 -6.45 9.46 0.35
C GLY A 426 -5.96 8.72 -0.91
N ARG A 427 -6.34 7.46 -1.05
CA ARG A 427 -5.85 6.56 -2.11
C ARG A 427 -5.95 7.14 -3.52
N ALA A 428 -7.09 7.82 -3.84
CA ALA A 428 -7.33 8.42 -5.16
C ALA A 428 -6.38 9.58 -5.48
N PHE A 429 -5.72 10.17 -4.49
CA PHE A 429 -4.78 11.29 -4.65
C PHE A 429 -3.32 10.83 -4.80
N SER A 430 -3.14 9.57 -5.12
CA SER A 430 -1.86 8.96 -5.52
C SER A 430 -0.70 9.19 -4.54
N PRO A 431 -0.86 8.91 -3.24
CA PRO A 431 0.28 8.86 -2.36
C PRO A 431 1.26 7.78 -2.83
N ARG A 432 2.56 7.97 -2.58
CA ARG A 432 3.59 6.95 -2.83
C ARG A 432 3.25 5.68 -2.07
N PHE A 433 2.86 5.85 -0.80
CA PHE A 433 2.30 4.81 0.07
C PHE A 433 1.17 5.37 0.91
N LEU A 434 0.21 4.50 1.20
CA LEU A 434 -0.86 4.73 2.15
C LEU A 434 -0.98 3.51 3.06
N TRP A 435 -0.82 3.71 4.36
CA TRP A 435 -0.99 2.67 5.38
C TRP A 435 -2.16 3.01 6.31
N MET A 436 -2.71 1.99 6.93
CA MET A 436 -3.75 2.13 7.95
C MET A 436 -3.28 1.52 9.26
N TRP A 437 -3.63 2.14 10.39
CA TRP A 437 -3.56 1.49 11.68
C TRP A 437 -4.74 0.53 11.86
N PRO A 438 -4.63 -0.52 12.71
CA PRO A 438 -5.69 -1.52 12.83
C PRO A 438 -6.99 -1.01 13.47
N ASN A 439 -6.94 0.12 14.18
CA ASN A 439 -8.10 0.83 14.72
C ASN A 439 -8.78 1.77 13.71
N ALA A 440 -8.22 1.97 12.53
CA ALA A 440 -8.73 2.93 11.54
C ALA A 440 -10.09 2.51 10.97
N ARG A 441 -10.85 3.49 10.47
CA ARG A 441 -12.11 3.28 9.74
C ARG A 441 -12.16 4.20 8.52
N ILE A 442 -12.66 3.66 7.41
CA ILE A 442 -12.79 4.39 6.15
C ILE A 442 -14.16 4.18 5.53
N SER A 443 -14.86 5.27 5.23
CA SER A 443 -16.13 5.26 4.47
C SER A 443 -16.52 6.67 4.02
N VAL A 444 -17.66 6.79 3.30
CA VAL A 444 -18.17 8.10 2.88
C VAL A 444 -18.58 8.97 4.07
N MET A 445 -19.02 8.36 5.17
CA MET A 445 -19.34 9.01 6.46
C MET A 445 -19.39 7.94 7.56
N GLY A 446 -19.39 8.33 8.83
CA GLY A 446 -19.54 7.38 9.95
C GLY A 446 -20.86 6.62 9.87
N GLY A 447 -20.87 5.33 10.26
CA GLY A 447 -22.04 4.46 10.17
C GLY A 447 -23.26 4.98 10.93
N ASP A 448 -23.08 5.55 12.12
CA ASP A 448 -24.15 6.19 12.88
C ASP A 448 -24.76 7.40 12.14
N GLN A 449 -23.92 8.20 11.50
CA GLN A 449 -24.35 9.35 10.71
C GLN A 449 -25.12 8.89 9.47
N ALA A 450 -24.61 7.90 8.74
CA ALA A 450 -25.27 7.33 7.56
C ALA A 450 -26.63 6.75 7.89
N ALA A 451 -26.72 5.95 8.96
CA ALA A 451 -27.97 5.38 9.45
C ALA A 451 -28.99 6.46 9.84
N SER A 452 -28.53 7.54 10.47
CA SER A 452 -29.39 8.66 10.88
C SER A 452 -29.91 9.46 9.68
N VAL A 453 -29.06 9.75 8.69
CA VAL A 453 -29.47 10.43 7.45
C VAL A 453 -30.53 9.63 6.69
N LEU A 454 -30.28 8.32 6.49
CA LEU A 454 -31.22 7.45 5.79
C LEU A 454 -32.53 7.27 6.55
N ALA A 455 -32.47 7.21 7.89
CA ALA A 455 -33.66 7.14 8.74
C ALA A 455 -34.49 8.44 8.65
N THR A 456 -33.85 9.61 8.63
CA THR A 456 -34.54 10.88 8.45
C THR A 456 -35.30 10.94 7.14
N VAL A 457 -34.63 10.58 6.02
CA VAL A 457 -35.27 10.56 4.69
C VAL A 457 -36.46 9.59 4.66
N LYS A 458 -36.31 8.40 5.29
CA LYS A 458 -37.40 7.42 5.36
C LYS A 458 -38.55 7.90 6.23
N ARG A 459 -38.27 8.51 7.39
CA ARG A 459 -39.26 9.09 8.29
C ARG A 459 -40.08 10.16 7.58
N ASP A 460 -39.41 11.13 6.96
CA ASP A 460 -40.07 12.22 6.21
C ASP A 460 -41.01 11.66 5.13
N GLY A 461 -40.60 10.58 4.45
CA GLY A 461 -41.40 9.90 3.44
C GLY A 461 -42.65 9.18 4.01
N ILE A 462 -42.58 8.64 5.23
CA ILE A 462 -43.70 7.98 5.92
C ILE A 462 -44.67 9.05 6.44
N GLU A 463 -44.16 10.06 7.14
CA GLU A 463 -44.97 11.14 7.73
C GLU A 463 -45.65 11.98 6.65
N GLY A 464 -44.95 12.23 5.51
CA GLY A 464 -45.53 12.92 4.35
C GLY A 464 -46.69 12.18 3.69
N LYS A 465 -46.86 10.86 3.98
CA LYS A 465 -47.99 10.03 3.56
C LYS A 465 -49.02 9.82 4.67
N GLY A 466 -48.88 10.51 5.82
CA GLY A 466 -49.75 10.41 6.97
C GLY A 466 -49.53 9.15 7.85
N GLY A 467 -48.41 8.44 7.65
CA GLY A 467 -48.01 7.31 8.48
C GLY A 467 -47.27 7.72 9.74
N GLN A 468 -47.04 6.78 10.65
CA GLN A 468 -46.20 6.91 11.83
C GLN A 468 -45.10 5.85 11.77
N TRP A 469 -43.95 6.17 12.33
CA TRP A 469 -42.78 5.27 12.40
C TRP A 469 -42.29 5.23 13.84
N SER A 470 -42.33 4.03 14.45
CA SER A 470 -41.97 3.90 15.86
C SER A 470 -40.44 3.98 16.06
N PRO A 471 -39.98 4.35 17.27
CA PRO A 471 -38.58 4.32 17.62
C PRO A 471 -37.94 2.93 17.45
N GLU A 472 -38.67 1.87 17.71
CA GLU A 472 -38.24 0.48 17.58
C GLU A 472 -38.03 0.10 16.11
N GLU A 473 -38.99 0.48 15.24
CA GLU A 473 -38.86 0.29 13.78
C GLU A 473 -37.68 1.08 13.20
N GLU A 474 -37.47 2.31 13.69
CA GLU A 474 -36.34 3.12 13.31
C GLU A 474 -35.02 2.49 13.74
N ALA A 475 -34.93 2.00 14.97
CA ALA A 475 -33.72 1.33 15.47
C ALA A 475 -33.42 0.06 14.65
N ALA A 476 -34.44 -0.75 14.35
CA ALA A 476 -34.34 -1.94 13.52
C ALA A 476 -33.89 -1.61 12.08
N PHE A 477 -34.31 -0.47 11.54
CA PHE A 477 -33.86 0.01 10.22
C PHE A 477 -32.40 0.47 10.24
N LYS A 478 -31.97 1.14 11.30
CA LYS A 478 -30.61 1.69 11.43
C LYS A 478 -29.54 0.61 11.62
N GLN A 479 -29.87 -0.48 12.34
CA GLN A 479 -28.85 -1.46 12.75
C GLN A 479 -28.14 -2.13 11.56
N PRO A 480 -28.82 -2.67 10.53
CA PRO A 480 -28.14 -3.27 9.37
C PRO A 480 -27.21 -2.28 8.63
N ILE A 481 -27.59 -1.00 8.61
CA ILE A 481 -26.75 0.05 7.97
C ILE A 481 -25.47 0.26 8.77
N LYS A 482 -25.57 0.34 10.09
CA LYS A 482 -24.40 0.46 10.97
C LYS A 482 -23.47 -0.75 10.82
N ASP A 483 -24.02 -1.96 10.84
CA ASP A 483 -23.26 -3.20 10.70
C ASP A 483 -22.53 -3.27 9.34
N GLN A 484 -23.21 -2.86 8.26
CA GLN A 484 -22.61 -2.76 6.93
C GLN A 484 -21.43 -1.77 6.89
N TYR A 485 -21.60 -0.58 7.45
CA TYR A 485 -20.56 0.45 7.48
C TYR A 485 -19.39 0.06 8.36
N GLU A 486 -19.64 -0.60 9.50
CA GLU A 486 -18.57 -1.13 10.36
C GLU A 486 -17.76 -2.21 9.64
N HIS A 487 -18.43 -3.15 8.99
CA HIS A 487 -17.78 -4.21 8.22
C HIS A 487 -16.97 -3.66 7.03
N GLN A 488 -17.60 -2.82 6.20
CA GLN A 488 -16.97 -2.28 4.99
C GLN A 488 -15.93 -1.19 5.27
N GLY A 489 -16.06 -0.49 6.41
CA GLY A 489 -15.10 0.52 6.86
C GLY A 489 -13.88 -0.05 7.60
N HIS A 490 -13.88 -1.34 7.90
CA HIS A 490 -12.80 -1.99 8.63
C HIS A 490 -11.49 -2.03 7.81
N PRO A 491 -10.31 -1.82 8.43
CA PRO A 491 -9.04 -1.80 7.70
C PRO A 491 -8.74 -3.11 6.97
N TYR A 492 -9.16 -4.26 7.49
CA TYR A 492 -8.95 -5.54 6.79
C TYR A 492 -9.79 -5.65 5.51
N TYR A 493 -11.03 -5.16 5.54
CA TYR A 493 -11.87 -5.08 4.34
C TYR A 493 -11.27 -4.16 3.28
N ALA A 494 -10.76 -3.01 3.71
CA ALA A 494 -10.10 -2.03 2.85
C ALA A 494 -8.81 -2.60 2.24
N SER A 495 -7.95 -3.19 3.07
CA SER A 495 -6.67 -3.75 2.65
C SER A 495 -6.83 -4.98 1.76
N ALA A 496 -7.85 -5.83 2.01
CA ALA A 496 -8.20 -6.94 1.13
C ALA A 496 -8.45 -6.48 -0.32
N ARG A 497 -8.95 -5.24 -0.49
CA ARG A 497 -9.28 -4.62 -1.79
C ARG A 497 -8.22 -3.65 -2.29
N LEU A 498 -7.07 -3.58 -1.63
CA LEU A 498 -5.95 -2.66 -1.95
C LEU A 498 -6.36 -1.17 -1.91
N TRP A 499 -7.21 -0.78 -0.98
CA TRP A 499 -7.47 0.64 -0.73
C TRP A 499 -6.31 1.31 0.04
N ASP A 500 -5.41 0.49 0.56
CA ASP A 500 -4.14 0.87 1.18
C ASP A 500 -2.98 0.01 0.65
N ASP A 501 -1.79 0.21 1.19
CA ASP A 501 -0.61 -0.60 0.94
C ASP A 501 -0.27 -1.51 2.13
N GLY A 502 -1.11 -1.53 3.15
CA GLY A 502 -1.03 -2.43 4.29
C GLY A 502 -1.56 -1.84 5.57
N VAL A 503 -2.05 -2.71 6.44
CA VAL A 503 -2.36 -2.40 7.84
C VAL A 503 -1.08 -2.63 8.64
N ILE A 504 -0.67 -1.61 9.40
CA ILE A 504 0.60 -1.62 10.14
C ILE A 504 0.38 -1.52 11.66
N ASP A 505 1.27 -2.12 12.42
CA ASP A 505 1.41 -1.82 13.84
C ASP A 505 1.74 -0.32 14.01
N PRO A 506 1.05 0.43 14.86
CA PRO A 506 1.37 1.83 15.12
C PRO A 506 2.84 2.10 15.41
N ARG A 507 3.54 1.18 16.10
CA ARG A 507 4.97 1.28 16.43
C ARG A 507 5.87 1.29 15.20
N ASP A 508 5.42 0.68 14.09
CA ASP A 508 6.19 0.59 12.85
C ASP A 508 6.05 1.85 11.97
N THR A 509 5.23 2.82 12.38
CA THR A 509 4.93 4.02 11.58
C THR A 509 6.20 4.77 11.15
N ARG A 510 7.14 5.00 12.08
CA ARG A 510 8.42 5.66 11.77
C ARG A 510 9.21 4.85 10.74
N MET A 511 9.31 3.54 10.94
CA MET A 511 10.07 2.63 10.07
C MET A 511 9.51 2.59 8.65
N VAL A 512 8.21 2.38 8.48
CA VAL A 512 7.60 2.31 7.13
C VAL A 512 7.68 3.64 6.39
N LEU A 513 7.52 4.77 7.11
CA LEU A 513 7.72 6.10 6.55
C LEU A 513 9.19 6.31 6.13
N GLY A 514 10.15 5.89 6.93
CA GLY A 514 11.58 5.97 6.62
C GLY A 514 11.94 5.17 5.38
N LEU A 515 11.47 3.93 5.29
CA LEU A 515 11.69 3.06 4.11
C LEU A 515 11.01 3.64 2.86
N GLY A 516 9.78 4.12 2.99
CA GLY A 516 9.06 4.77 1.89
C GLY A 516 9.75 6.05 1.40
N LEU A 517 10.24 6.89 2.31
CA LEU A 517 11.01 8.10 1.99
C LEU A 517 12.32 7.74 1.29
N SER A 518 13.04 6.74 1.81
CA SER A 518 14.27 6.23 1.17
C SER A 518 14.00 5.77 -0.27
N ALA A 519 12.97 4.96 -0.46
CA ALA A 519 12.55 4.51 -1.79
C ALA A 519 12.23 5.70 -2.73
N ALA A 520 11.51 6.71 -2.25
CA ALA A 520 11.14 7.88 -3.04
C ALA A 520 12.35 8.73 -3.47
N MET A 521 13.45 8.70 -2.73
CA MET A 521 14.68 9.42 -3.08
C MET A 521 15.40 8.87 -4.32
N ASN A 522 15.02 7.71 -4.83
CA ASN A 522 15.55 7.18 -6.10
C ASN A 522 15.03 7.93 -7.34
N LYS A 523 14.02 8.77 -7.20
CA LYS A 523 13.50 9.60 -8.27
C LYS A 523 13.63 11.09 -7.92
N PRO A 524 14.23 11.92 -8.78
CA PRO A 524 14.26 13.36 -8.58
C PRO A 524 12.84 13.93 -8.41
N ILE A 525 12.69 14.91 -7.50
CA ILE A 525 11.42 15.59 -7.29
C ILE A 525 11.20 16.60 -8.41
N GLU A 526 10.15 16.41 -9.18
CA GLU A 526 9.73 17.28 -10.27
C GLU A 526 9.20 18.62 -9.74
N ASP A 527 9.23 19.66 -10.58
CA ASP A 527 8.64 20.95 -10.24
C ASP A 527 7.11 20.83 -10.23
N THR A 528 6.49 21.32 -9.17
CA THR A 528 5.04 21.33 -9.06
C THR A 528 4.45 22.48 -9.90
N LYS A 529 3.43 22.13 -10.69
CA LYS A 529 2.61 23.10 -11.41
C LYS A 529 1.20 23.03 -10.84
N PHE A 530 0.82 24.07 -10.13
CA PHE A 530 -0.55 24.20 -9.62
C PHE A 530 -1.48 24.66 -10.74
N GLY A 531 -2.71 24.14 -10.71
CA GLY A 531 -3.79 24.64 -11.53
C GLY A 531 -4.36 25.97 -10.99
N VAL A 532 -5.51 26.38 -11.50
CA VAL A 532 -6.18 27.59 -11.02
C VAL A 532 -6.89 27.30 -9.71
N PHE A 533 -6.55 28.03 -8.66
CA PHE A 533 -7.30 28.05 -7.41
C PHE A 533 -8.46 29.03 -7.54
N ARG A 534 -9.68 28.57 -7.23
CA ARG A 534 -10.85 29.45 -7.19
C ARG A 534 -10.79 30.36 -5.95
N MET A 535 -10.89 31.66 -6.14
CA MET A 535 -10.82 32.69 -5.07
C MET A 535 -12.20 33.03 -4.50
#